data_cd7276372e572afc28bc5470a3432fbc
#
_entry.id   cd7276372e572afc28bc5470a3432fbc
#
_cell.length_a   1.000
_cell.length_b   1.000
_cell.length_c   1.000
_cell.angle_alpha   90.00
_cell.angle_beta   90.00
_cell.angle_gamma   90.00
#
_symmetry.space_group_name_H-M   'P 1'
#
loop_
_entity.id
_entity.type
_entity.pdbx_description
1 polymer ?
#
loop_
_entity_poly.entity_id
_entity_poly.type
_entity_poly.pdbx_seq_one_letter_code
_entity_poly.pdbx_strand_id
1 'polypeptide(L)'
;ISACLVGSEMCIRDSHKYYAEQGCIRFEMEIHGLNPEMSEAEFKEISNAFNGRENGYLSNGLDNKDNYYMRRVYLACVRSIDFLTSLPEWDGKNVIVQGGSQGGALALITAGLDTRVTACVANHPALSDMAGYKAGRAGGYPHFFRVAGMDTADKLNTMAYYDVVNFARRIKIPTYMTWGYNDDTCPPTTSYIVYNVLNCPKEALITPINEHWTSEATEYGHLLWIKRHLK
;
A
#
# COMPACT_ATOMS: atom_id res chain seq x y z
N ILE A 1 2.44 -15.35 -14.85
CA ILE A 1 2.54 -13.91 -15.03
C ILE A 1 2.02 -13.22 -13.80
N SER A 2 2.82 -12.37 -13.20
CA SER A 2 2.51 -11.71 -11.95
C SER A 2 1.70 -10.44 -12.17
N ALA A 3 0.79 -10.17 -11.28
CA ALA A 3 0.07 -8.91 -11.20
C ALA A 3 0.74 -8.01 -10.17
N CYS A 4 0.96 -6.77 -10.51
CA CYS A 4 1.48 -5.77 -9.60
C CYS A 4 0.42 -4.71 -9.32
N LEU A 5 0.11 -4.50 -8.05
CA LEU A 5 -0.71 -3.39 -7.59
C LEU A 5 0.22 -2.30 -7.06
N VAL A 6 0.16 -1.14 -7.65
CA VAL A 6 0.96 0.02 -7.24
C VAL A 6 0.02 1.10 -6.72
N GLY A 7 0.35 1.68 -5.61
CA GLY A 7 -0.41 2.77 -5.01
C GLY A 7 0.01 4.14 -5.50
N SER A 8 -0.83 5.06 -5.17
CA SER A 8 -0.90 6.48 -5.44
C SER A 8 0.43 7.23 -5.52
N GLU A 9 1.03 7.31 -6.68
CA GLU A 9 2.02 8.35 -6.93
C GLU A 9 1.81 8.97 -8.30
N MET A 10 1.82 10.29 -8.38
CA MET A 10 1.64 11.10 -9.60
C MET A 10 2.78 10.95 -10.63
N CYS A 11 3.66 9.97 -10.48
CA CYS A 11 4.83 9.76 -11.34
C CYS A 11 4.73 8.51 -12.20
N ILE A 12 3.59 8.26 -12.83
CA ILE A 12 3.31 7.00 -13.57
C ILE A 12 3.81 7.04 -15.02
N ARG A 13 4.79 7.82 -15.41
CA ARG A 13 4.99 7.92 -16.86
C ARG A 13 5.96 6.93 -17.51
N ASP A 14 6.99 6.41 -16.86
CA ASP A 14 7.99 5.65 -17.61
C ASP A 14 8.66 4.43 -16.94
N SER A 15 8.58 4.23 -15.65
CA SER A 15 9.30 3.15 -14.96
C SER A 15 8.64 1.77 -15.03
N HIS A 16 7.47 1.69 -15.67
CA HIS A 16 6.54 0.61 -15.41
C HIS A 16 6.50 -0.52 -16.43
N LYS A 17 7.17 -0.37 -17.57
CA LYS A 17 7.23 -1.42 -18.60
C LYS A 17 8.10 -2.61 -18.20
N TYR A 18 8.99 -2.41 -17.23
CA TYR A 18 10.00 -3.39 -16.87
C TYR A 18 9.45 -4.77 -16.50
N TYR A 19 8.40 -4.84 -15.68
CA TYR A 19 7.78 -6.12 -15.35
C TYR A 19 7.06 -6.75 -16.54
N ALA A 20 6.41 -5.94 -17.37
CA ALA A 20 5.77 -6.41 -18.59
C ALA A 20 6.80 -6.99 -19.58
N GLU A 21 7.95 -6.35 -19.73
CA GLU A 21 9.07 -6.81 -20.55
C GLU A 21 9.67 -8.13 -20.03
N GLN A 22 9.45 -8.45 -18.76
CA GLN A 22 9.84 -9.73 -18.15
C GLN A 22 8.75 -10.82 -18.26
N GLY A 23 7.72 -10.58 -19.08
CA GLY A 23 6.62 -11.53 -19.29
C GLY A 23 5.57 -11.52 -18.20
N CYS A 24 5.42 -10.44 -17.45
CA CYS A 24 4.37 -10.29 -16.43
C CYS A 24 3.19 -9.47 -16.97
N ILE A 25 1.97 -9.83 -16.59
CA ILE A 25 0.85 -8.89 -16.66
C ILE A 25 1.07 -7.88 -15.55
N ARG A 26 1.20 -6.62 -15.89
CA ARG A 26 1.25 -5.54 -14.93
C ARG A 26 -0.09 -4.81 -14.91
N PHE A 27 -0.64 -4.68 -13.73
CA PHE A 27 -1.85 -3.91 -13.49
C PHE A 27 -1.58 -2.87 -12.41
N GLU A 28 -1.92 -1.64 -12.68
CA GLU A 28 -1.86 -0.54 -11.73
C GLU A 28 -3.27 -0.05 -11.43
N MET A 29 -3.53 0.18 -10.16
CA MET A 29 -4.82 0.68 -9.71
C MET A 29 -4.67 2.12 -9.24
N GLU A 30 -5.38 3.01 -9.88
CA GLU A 30 -5.58 4.36 -9.41
C GLU A 30 -6.82 4.40 -8.50
N ILE A 31 -6.68 4.99 -7.31
CA ILE A 31 -7.69 4.88 -6.24
C ILE A 31 -8.65 6.06 -6.15
N HIS A 32 -8.42 7.12 -6.93
CA HIS A 32 -9.20 8.36 -6.90
C HIS A 32 -10.09 8.55 -8.12
N GLY A 33 -9.99 7.67 -9.12
CA GLY A 33 -10.64 7.84 -10.42
C GLY A 33 -9.91 8.82 -11.32
N LEU A 34 -8.62 9.05 -11.06
CA LEU A 34 -7.78 9.90 -11.88
C LEU A 34 -7.35 9.15 -13.13
N ASN A 35 -7.59 9.72 -14.30
CA ASN A 35 -7.04 9.24 -15.56
C ASN A 35 -5.76 10.03 -15.86
N PRO A 36 -4.62 9.40 -16.16
CA PRO A 36 -3.39 10.11 -16.53
C PRO A 36 -3.53 11.07 -17.73
N GLU A 37 -4.57 10.86 -18.56
CA GLU A 37 -4.87 11.68 -19.72
C GLU A 37 -5.90 12.78 -19.46
N MET A 38 -6.41 12.88 -18.20
CA MET A 38 -7.38 13.94 -17.87
C MET A 38 -6.77 15.34 -17.96
N SER A 39 -7.62 16.30 -18.27
CA SER A 39 -7.25 17.71 -18.28
C SER A 39 -6.99 18.25 -16.86
N GLU A 40 -6.23 19.33 -16.78
CA GLU A 40 -5.99 20.01 -15.49
C GLU A 40 -7.30 20.48 -14.82
N ALA A 41 -8.31 20.82 -15.61
CA ALA A 41 -9.62 21.23 -15.11
C ALA A 41 -10.36 20.06 -14.42
N GLU A 42 -10.38 18.89 -15.04
CA GLU A 42 -10.96 17.67 -14.48
C GLU A 42 -10.21 17.22 -13.21
N PHE A 43 -8.88 17.28 -13.24
CA PHE A 43 -8.05 16.98 -12.07
C PHE A 43 -8.40 17.91 -10.91
N LYS A 44 -8.55 19.21 -11.18
CA LYS A 44 -8.90 20.22 -10.18
C LYS A 44 -10.30 19.97 -9.59
N GLU A 45 -11.26 19.57 -10.42
CA GLU A 45 -12.61 19.23 -9.97
C GLU A 45 -12.59 18.05 -9.00
N ILE A 46 -11.91 16.97 -9.35
CA ILE A 46 -11.76 15.77 -8.48
C ILE A 46 -11.00 16.15 -7.21
N SER A 47 -9.91 16.89 -7.30
CA SER A 47 -9.13 17.36 -6.15
C SER A 47 -9.98 18.21 -5.19
N ASN A 48 -10.84 19.07 -5.72
CA ASN A 48 -11.77 19.87 -4.93
C ASN A 48 -12.82 19.01 -4.22
N ALA A 49 -13.27 17.92 -4.86
CA ALA A 49 -14.21 16.98 -4.24
C ALA A 49 -13.60 16.29 -3.00
N PHE A 50 -12.28 16.23 -2.87
CA PHE A 50 -11.55 15.80 -1.68
C PHE A 50 -11.22 16.96 -0.72
N ASN A 51 -11.94 18.08 -0.80
CA ASN A 51 -11.72 19.29 0.02
C ASN A 51 -10.38 20.00 -0.27
N GLY A 52 -9.83 19.87 -1.46
CA GLY A 52 -8.60 20.55 -1.88
C GLY A 52 -7.36 20.25 -1.03
N ARG A 53 -7.41 19.21 -0.19
CA ARG A 53 -6.29 18.78 0.65
C ARG A 53 -5.68 17.52 0.06
N GLU A 54 -4.39 17.55 -0.13
CA GLU A 54 -3.60 16.44 -0.67
C GLU A 54 -3.91 15.09 0.00
N ASN A 55 -4.21 15.08 1.30
CA ASN A 55 -4.56 13.89 2.07
C ASN A 55 -6.00 13.91 2.61
N GLY A 56 -6.88 14.76 2.08
CA GLY A 56 -8.25 14.92 2.58
C GLY A 56 -9.08 13.64 2.53
N TYR A 57 -8.89 12.83 1.51
CA TYR A 57 -9.56 11.54 1.34
C TYR A 57 -9.22 10.53 2.45
N LEU A 58 -8.01 10.57 3.01
CA LEU A 58 -7.57 9.64 4.06
C LEU A 58 -8.35 9.83 5.39
N SER A 59 -8.97 10.97 5.60
CA SER A 59 -9.84 11.22 6.76
C SER A 59 -11.33 11.23 6.42
N ASN A 60 -11.68 11.05 5.14
CA ASN A 60 -13.07 11.12 4.69
C ASN A 60 -13.89 9.93 5.22
N GLY A 61 -14.94 10.25 5.98
CA GLY A 61 -15.81 9.25 6.62
C GLY A 61 -15.19 8.51 7.81
N LEU A 62 -14.07 9.01 8.36
CA LEU A 62 -13.36 8.35 9.47
C LEU A 62 -14.17 8.20 10.75
N ASP A 63 -15.26 8.95 10.93
CA ASP A 63 -16.16 8.82 12.09
C ASP A 63 -17.00 7.54 12.07
N ASN A 64 -17.05 6.83 10.92
CA ASN A 64 -17.83 5.60 10.79
C ASN A 64 -17.10 4.59 9.89
N LYS A 65 -16.82 3.39 10.41
CA LYS A 65 -16.10 2.34 9.70
C LYS A 65 -16.77 1.90 8.38
N ASP A 66 -18.08 2.01 8.26
CA ASP A 66 -18.82 1.59 7.07
C ASP A 66 -18.83 2.67 5.97
N ASN A 67 -18.58 3.93 6.36
CA ASN A 67 -18.53 5.09 5.47
C ASN A 67 -17.09 5.55 5.16
N TYR A 68 -16.10 4.99 5.83
CA TYR A 68 -14.71 5.39 5.64
C TYR A 68 -14.23 5.17 4.22
N TYR A 69 -13.63 6.20 3.62
CA TYR A 69 -13.18 6.19 2.22
C TYR A 69 -12.33 4.98 1.87
N MET A 70 -11.40 4.60 2.74
CA MET A 70 -10.47 3.49 2.49
C MET A 70 -11.17 2.13 2.41
N ARG A 71 -12.42 2.00 2.88
CA ARG A 71 -13.20 0.77 2.68
C ARG A 71 -13.36 0.43 1.20
N ARG A 72 -13.73 1.43 0.38
CA ARG A 72 -13.86 1.22 -1.08
C ARG A 72 -12.51 0.94 -1.73
N VAL A 73 -11.44 1.58 -1.26
CA VAL A 73 -10.09 1.37 -1.78
C VAL A 73 -9.64 -0.07 -1.53
N TYR A 74 -9.81 -0.58 -0.31
CA TYR A 74 -9.44 -1.97 0.02
C TYR A 74 -10.27 -2.99 -0.77
N LEU A 75 -11.56 -2.72 -0.96
CA LEU A 75 -12.42 -3.55 -1.81
C LEU A 75 -11.99 -3.49 -3.29
N ALA A 76 -11.59 -2.33 -3.78
CA ALA A 76 -11.08 -2.18 -5.14
C ALA A 76 -9.80 -2.98 -5.35
N CYS A 77 -8.90 -3.05 -4.36
CA CYS A 77 -7.72 -3.91 -4.43
C CYS A 77 -8.09 -5.38 -4.65
N VAL A 78 -9.07 -5.90 -3.91
CA VAL A 78 -9.57 -7.28 -4.09
C VAL A 78 -10.21 -7.44 -5.47
N ARG A 79 -11.02 -6.45 -5.92
CA ARG A 79 -11.63 -6.49 -7.26
C ARG A 79 -10.60 -6.45 -8.39
N SER A 80 -9.47 -5.80 -8.17
CA SER A 80 -8.35 -5.84 -9.12
C SER A 80 -7.79 -7.25 -9.29
N ILE A 81 -7.75 -8.05 -8.23
CA ILE A 81 -7.38 -9.47 -8.33
C ILE A 81 -8.44 -10.26 -9.11
N ASP A 82 -9.74 -9.98 -8.90
CA ASP A 82 -10.81 -10.60 -9.70
C ASP A 82 -10.61 -10.34 -11.19
N PHE A 83 -10.33 -9.08 -11.56
CA PHE A 83 -10.07 -8.70 -12.94
C PHE A 83 -8.84 -9.42 -13.50
N LEU A 84 -7.71 -9.35 -12.81
CA LEU A 84 -6.47 -9.97 -13.27
C LEU A 84 -6.58 -11.49 -13.48
N THR A 85 -7.23 -12.16 -12.54
CA THR A 85 -7.41 -13.62 -12.61
C THR A 85 -8.47 -14.05 -13.62
N SER A 86 -9.24 -13.12 -14.20
CA SER A 86 -10.18 -13.37 -15.29
C SER A 86 -9.54 -13.27 -16.68
N LEU A 87 -8.33 -12.71 -16.78
CA LEU A 87 -7.65 -12.55 -18.06
C LEU A 87 -7.17 -13.91 -18.59
N PRO A 88 -7.37 -14.20 -19.89
CA PRO A 88 -6.91 -15.46 -20.48
C PRO A 88 -5.37 -15.60 -20.50
N GLU A 89 -4.65 -14.50 -20.40
CA GLU A 89 -3.20 -14.45 -20.35
C GLU A 89 -2.63 -14.80 -18.97
N TRP A 90 -3.46 -14.83 -17.92
CA TRP A 90 -3.00 -15.20 -16.58
C TRP A 90 -2.61 -16.68 -16.53
N ASP A 91 -1.47 -16.97 -15.89
CA ASP A 91 -0.92 -18.33 -15.83
C ASP A 91 -1.67 -19.30 -14.87
N GLY A 92 -2.70 -18.80 -14.18
CA GLY A 92 -3.46 -19.59 -13.22
C GLY A 92 -2.75 -19.86 -11.90
N LYS A 93 -1.57 -19.28 -11.65
CA LYS A 93 -0.72 -19.62 -10.51
C LYS A 93 -0.23 -18.40 -9.74
N ASN A 94 0.32 -17.41 -10.42
CA ASN A 94 1.05 -16.33 -9.77
C ASN A 94 0.21 -15.05 -9.71
N VAL A 95 0.02 -14.55 -8.50
CA VAL A 95 -0.51 -13.22 -8.22
C VAL A 95 0.38 -12.56 -7.19
N ILE A 96 1.14 -11.55 -7.60
CA ILE A 96 2.06 -10.83 -6.72
C ILE A 96 1.56 -9.41 -6.53
N VAL A 97 1.51 -8.97 -5.29
CA VAL A 97 1.17 -7.60 -4.95
C VAL A 97 2.42 -6.85 -4.52
N GLN A 98 2.61 -5.65 -5.07
CA GLN A 98 3.77 -4.81 -4.77
C GLN A 98 3.35 -3.35 -4.67
N GLY A 99 4.02 -2.59 -3.82
CA GLY A 99 3.86 -1.15 -3.78
C GLY A 99 4.78 -0.45 -2.79
N GLY A 100 4.89 0.85 -2.94
CA GLY A 100 5.61 1.75 -2.03
C GLY A 100 4.64 2.66 -1.29
N SER A 101 4.99 3.10 -0.09
CA SER A 101 4.21 4.04 0.71
C SER A 101 2.76 3.58 0.90
N GLN A 102 1.78 4.34 0.44
CA GLN A 102 0.38 3.90 0.44
C GLN A 102 0.18 2.62 -0.39
N GLY A 103 0.90 2.46 -1.51
CA GLY A 103 0.89 1.23 -2.30
C GLY A 103 1.45 0.04 -1.53
N GLY A 104 2.47 0.23 -0.71
CA GLY A 104 2.97 -0.79 0.21
C GLY A 104 1.94 -1.21 1.25
N ALA A 105 1.18 -0.24 1.77
CA ALA A 105 0.03 -0.51 2.62
C ALA A 105 -1.03 -1.34 1.90
N LEU A 106 -1.42 -0.93 0.69
CA LEU A 106 -2.43 -1.64 -0.12
C LEU A 106 -1.98 -3.04 -0.52
N ALA A 107 -0.69 -3.24 -0.80
CA ALA A 107 -0.12 -4.56 -1.07
C ALA A 107 -0.28 -5.51 0.14
N LEU A 108 0.08 -5.04 1.35
CA LEU A 108 -0.10 -5.81 2.59
C LEU A 108 -1.57 -6.10 2.89
N ILE A 109 -2.44 -5.12 2.68
CA ILE A 109 -3.88 -5.28 2.89
C ILE A 109 -4.45 -6.32 1.93
N THR A 110 -4.11 -6.23 0.65
CA THR A 110 -4.55 -7.18 -0.38
C THR A 110 -4.07 -8.59 -0.06
N ALA A 111 -2.80 -8.75 0.31
CA ALA A 111 -2.24 -10.03 0.74
C ALA A 111 -2.92 -10.61 1.99
N GLY A 112 -3.42 -9.75 2.88
CA GLY A 112 -4.15 -10.17 4.07
C GLY A 112 -5.63 -10.47 3.82
N LEU A 113 -6.20 -10.00 2.70
CA LEU A 113 -7.62 -10.16 2.36
C LEU A 113 -7.87 -11.25 1.31
N ASP A 114 -6.95 -11.44 0.36
CA ASP A 114 -7.16 -12.32 -0.78
C ASP A 114 -6.16 -13.48 -0.82
N THR A 115 -6.68 -14.69 -0.69
CA THR A 115 -5.88 -15.91 -0.64
C THR A 115 -5.30 -16.34 -2.01
N ARG A 116 -5.70 -15.68 -3.09
CA ARG A 116 -5.11 -15.89 -4.43
C ARG A 116 -3.75 -15.24 -4.57
N VAL A 117 -3.44 -14.26 -3.72
CA VAL A 117 -2.11 -13.64 -3.69
C VAL A 117 -1.07 -14.66 -3.26
N THR A 118 0.01 -14.75 -4.02
CA THR A 118 1.08 -15.77 -3.81
C THR A 118 2.36 -15.20 -3.25
N ALA A 119 2.61 -13.89 -3.39
CA ALA A 119 3.74 -13.20 -2.77
C ALA A 119 3.43 -11.69 -2.63
N CYS A 120 4.08 -11.04 -1.66
CA CYS A 120 3.89 -9.62 -1.36
C CYS A 120 5.23 -8.90 -1.22
N VAL A 121 5.35 -7.73 -1.86
CA VAL A 121 6.48 -6.82 -1.69
C VAL A 121 5.95 -5.47 -1.21
N ALA A 122 6.36 -5.02 -0.04
CA ALA A 122 5.92 -3.76 0.54
C ALA A 122 7.11 -2.88 0.90
N ASN A 123 7.21 -1.72 0.24
CA ASN A 123 8.26 -0.75 0.49
C ASN A 123 7.72 0.39 1.35
N HIS A 124 8.41 0.74 2.44
CA HIS A 124 8.07 1.79 3.42
C HIS A 124 6.53 2.01 3.60
N PRO A 125 5.79 0.97 4.01
CA PRO A 125 4.33 1.00 3.98
C PRO A 125 3.74 2.07 4.89
N ALA A 126 2.82 2.88 4.34
CA ALA A 126 2.01 3.83 5.08
C ALA A 126 0.87 3.13 5.88
N LEU A 127 -0.01 3.89 6.48
CA LEU A 127 -1.25 3.44 7.13
C LEU A 127 -1.05 2.34 8.20
N SER A 128 0.12 2.32 8.82
CA SER A 128 0.53 1.29 9.79
C SER A 128 0.72 1.92 11.17
N ASP A 129 0.20 1.31 12.22
CA ASP A 129 0.27 1.82 13.59
C ASP A 129 -0.22 3.26 13.73
N MET A 130 -1.34 3.56 13.08
CA MET A 130 -1.87 4.91 12.90
C MET A 130 -2.09 5.65 14.23
N ALA A 131 -2.57 4.95 15.24
CA ALA A 131 -2.80 5.49 16.58
C ALA A 131 -1.59 5.30 17.53
N GLY A 132 -0.45 4.86 17.02
CA GLY A 132 0.72 4.46 17.83
C GLY A 132 1.27 5.56 18.73
N TYR A 133 1.18 6.82 18.34
CA TYR A 133 1.64 7.93 19.16
C TYR A 133 0.86 8.07 20.48
N LYS A 134 -0.39 7.58 20.57
CA LYS A 134 -1.14 7.48 21.82
C LYS A 134 -0.44 6.57 22.84
N ALA A 135 0.42 5.67 22.37
CA ALA A 135 1.24 4.76 23.17
C ALA A 135 2.72 5.15 23.16
N GLY A 136 3.05 6.41 22.87
CA GLY A 136 4.42 6.94 22.88
C GLY A 136 5.28 6.53 21.68
N ARG A 137 4.69 6.01 20.60
CA ARG A 137 5.39 5.67 19.36
C ARG A 137 5.23 6.77 18.31
N ALA A 138 5.98 6.69 17.20
CA ALA A 138 5.95 7.70 16.15
C ALA A 138 4.56 7.81 15.49
N GLY A 139 3.81 6.72 15.37
CA GLY A 139 2.53 6.65 14.65
C GLY A 139 2.73 6.71 13.13
N GLY A 140 1.74 6.23 12.39
CA GLY A 140 1.82 6.10 10.94
C GLY A 140 1.32 7.31 10.18
N TYR A 141 1.84 7.47 8.96
CA TYR A 141 1.30 8.39 7.97
C TYR A 141 -0.19 8.09 7.69
N PRO A 142 -1.07 9.11 7.57
CA PRO A 142 -0.80 10.54 7.41
C PRO A 142 -0.74 11.35 8.71
N HIS A 143 -0.50 10.75 9.84
CA HIS A 143 -0.30 11.39 11.15
C HIS A 143 -1.49 12.22 11.65
N PHE A 144 -2.69 12.05 11.13
CA PHE A 144 -3.82 12.90 11.47
C PHE A 144 -4.27 12.78 12.93
N PHE A 145 -3.96 11.69 13.64
CA PHE A 145 -4.23 11.59 15.07
C PHE A 145 -3.31 12.45 15.95
N ARG A 146 -2.30 13.09 15.39
CA ARG A 146 -1.53 14.16 16.05
C ARG A 146 -2.26 15.50 16.02
N VAL A 147 -3.26 15.65 15.15
CA VAL A 147 -4.05 16.88 15.03
C VAL A 147 -5.15 16.90 16.09
N ALA A 148 -5.28 18.01 16.79
CA ALA A 148 -6.30 18.18 17.83
C ALA A 148 -7.71 17.89 17.26
N GLY A 149 -8.50 17.10 17.98
CA GLY A 149 -9.86 16.70 17.61
C GLY A 149 -9.95 15.56 16.59
N MET A 150 -8.83 15.06 16.10
CA MET A 150 -8.83 13.88 15.21
C MET A 150 -8.80 12.55 15.97
N ASP A 151 -8.51 12.55 17.25
CA ASP A 151 -8.35 11.35 18.07
C ASP A 151 -9.62 11.02 18.90
N THR A 152 -10.80 11.30 18.35
CA THR A 152 -12.08 10.92 18.96
C THR A 152 -12.23 9.39 19.02
N ALA A 153 -13.07 8.91 19.95
CA ALA A 153 -13.30 7.47 20.11
C ALA A 153 -13.79 6.81 18.83
N ASP A 154 -14.69 7.44 18.08
CA ASP A 154 -15.23 6.92 16.82
C ASP A 154 -14.17 6.79 15.75
N LYS A 155 -13.31 7.82 15.58
CA LYS A 155 -12.21 7.80 14.62
C LYS A 155 -11.16 6.75 14.96
N LEU A 156 -10.79 6.64 16.23
CA LEU A 156 -9.85 5.62 16.70
C LEU A 156 -10.43 4.21 16.53
N ASN A 157 -11.72 4.02 16.82
CA ASN A 157 -12.40 2.75 16.60
C ASN A 157 -12.46 2.39 15.12
N THR A 158 -12.82 3.34 14.25
CA THR A 158 -12.79 3.13 12.80
C THR A 158 -11.39 2.72 12.36
N MET A 159 -10.36 3.45 12.77
CA MET A 159 -8.99 3.13 12.39
C MET A 159 -8.53 1.75 12.83
N ALA A 160 -9.01 1.26 13.98
CA ALA A 160 -8.72 -0.10 14.43
C ALA A 160 -9.17 -1.20 13.44
N TYR A 161 -10.14 -0.91 12.56
CA TYR A 161 -10.53 -1.81 11.46
C TYR A 161 -9.64 -1.70 10.22
N TYR A 162 -8.98 -0.56 10.01
CA TYR A 162 -8.30 -0.24 8.75
C TYR A 162 -6.77 -0.14 8.87
N ASP A 163 -6.21 -0.23 10.07
CA ASP A 163 -4.78 -0.24 10.28
C ASP A 163 -4.13 -1.48 9.64
N VAL A 164 -3.10 -1.24 8.82
CA VAL A 164 -2.36 -2.28 8.07
C VAL A 164 -1.87 -3.40 8.97
N VAL A 165 -1.48 -3.10 10.20
CA VAL A 165 -0.98 -4.09 11.18
C VAL A 165 -1.98 -5.24 11.37
N ASN A 166 -3.29 -4.99 11.30
CA ASN A 166 -4.32 -6.01 11.48
C ASN A 166 -4.45 -6.92 10.26
N PHE A 167 -4.19 -6.43 9.07
CA PHE A 167 -4.15 -7.24 7.85
C PHE A 167 -2.85 -8.05 7.76
N ALA A 168 -1.72 -7.45 8.12
CA ALA A 168 -0.42 -8.12 8.14
C ALA A 168 -0.42 -9.40 8.99
N ARG A 169 -1.14 -9.41 10.13
CA ARG A 169 -1.31 -10.61 10.97
C ARG A 169 -1.94 -11.79 10.24
N ARG A 170 -2.67 -11.56 9.16
CA ARG A 170 -3.41 -12.57 8.38
C ARG A 170 -2.59 -13.14 7.23
N ILE A 171 -1.50 -12.49 6.85
CA ILE A 171 -0.65 -12.90 5.71
C ILE A 171 0.03 -14.23 6.03
N LYS A 172 -0.02 -15.15 5.07
CA LYS A 172 0.59 -16.51 5.15
C LYS A 172 1.57 -16.79 4.03
N ILE A 173 1.69 -15.89 3.07
CA ILE A 173 2.51 -15.99 1.87
C ILE A 173 3.88 -15.34 2.08
N PRO A 174 4.90 -15.69 1.29
CA PRO A 174 6.20 -15.02 1.32
C PRO A 174 6.02 -13.50 1.17
N THR A 175 6.65 -12.76 2.07
CA THR A 175 6.53 -11.30 2.12
C THR A 175 7.91 -10.65 2.26
N TYR A 176 8.21 -9.71 1.38
CA TYR A 176 9.43 -8.91 1.41
C TYR A 176 9.10 -7.46 1.75
N MET A 177 9.76 -6.93 2.75
CA MET A 177 9.59 -5.54 3.16
C MET A 177 10.90 -4.77 3.06
N THR A 178 10.82 -3.53 2.59
CA THR A 178 11.99 -2.62 2.56
C THR A 178 11.62 -1.26 3.14
N TRP A 179 12.54 -0.62 3.87
CA TRP A 179 12.33 0.72 4.42
C TRP A 179 13.66 1.39 4.80
N GLY A 180 13.64 2.71 4.92
CA GLY A 180 14.77 3.52 5.36
C GLY A 180 14.73 3.83 6.87
N TYR A 181 15.91 4.01 7.49
CA TYR A 181 15.97 4.44 8.88
C TYR A 181 15.64 5.92 9.08
N ASN A 182 15.85 6.75 8.06
CA ASN A 182 15.61 8.18 8.13
C ASN A 182 14.24 8.60 7.60
N ASP A 183 13.34 7.64 7.35
CA ASP A 183 11.98 7.92 6.87
C ASP A 183 11.16 8.58 7.99
N ASP A 184 10.84 9.85 7.82
CA ASP A 184 10.01 10.64 8.74
C ASP A 184 8.52 10.65 8.31
N THR A 185 8.25 10.32 7.06
CA THR A 185 6.91 10.20 6.49
C THR A 185 6.24 8.90 6.94
N CYS A 186 6.91 7.77 6.72
CA CYS A 186 6.50 6.46 7.24
C CYS A 186 7.56 5.96 8.23
N PRO A 187 7.53 6.41 9.49
CA PRO A 187 8.60 6.15 10.42
C PRO A 187 8.97 4.67 10.53
N PRO A 188 10.27 4.31 10.59
CA PRO A 188 10.73 2.92 10.61
C PRO A 188 10.10 2.08 11.71
N THR A 189 9.68 2.68 12.83
CA THR A 189 8.96 2.00 13.90
C THR A 189 7.66 1.38 13.41
N THR A 190 6.97 2.02 12.46
CA THR A 190 5.71 1.49 11.89
C THR A 190 5.97 0.30 10.96
N SER A 191 7.03 0.35 10.16
CA SER A 191 7.49 -0.77 9.33
C SER A 191 7.93 -1.97 10.19
N TYR A 192 8.66 -1.74 11.28
CA TYR A 192 9.02 -2.80 12.23
C TYR A 192 7.80 -3.43 12.89
N ILE A 193 6.78 -2.66 13.25
CA ILE A 193 5.55 -3.20 13.84
C ILE A 193 4.86 -4.14 12.85
N VAL A 194 4.72 -3.74 11.59
CA VAL A 194 4.18 -4.59 10.52
C VAL A 194 5.03 -5.85 10.37
N TYR A 195 6.34 -5.69 10.20
CA TYR A 195 7.24 -6.82 10.03
C TYR A 195 7.17 -7.81 11.19
N ASN A 196 7.12 -7.33 12.42
CA ASN A 196 7.11 -8.19 13.61
C ASN A 196 5.83 -9.01 13.74
N VAL A 197 4.68 -8.48 13.28
CA VAL A 197 3.39 -9.22 13.36
C VAL A 197 3.17 -10.18 12.19
N LEU A 198 3.96 -10.09 11.12
CA LEU A 198 3.92 -11.08 10.04
C LEU A 198 4.27 -12.45 10.58
N ASN A 199 3.38 -13.41 10.35
CA ASN A 199 3.58 -14.81 10.71
C ASN A 199 3.59 -15.71 9.45
N CYS A 200 4.57 -15.43 8.59
CA CYS A 200 4.79 -16.06 7.29
C CYS A 200 6.30 -16.07 6.98
N PRO A 201 6.76 -16.76 5.92
CA PRO A 201 8.10 -16.56 5.39
C PRO A 201 8.30 -15.08 5.06
N LYS A 202 9.29 -14.44 5.65
CA LYS A 202 9.50 -13.00 5.50
C LYS A 202 10.98 -12.64 5.41
N GLU A 203 11.27 -11.66 4.57
CA GLU A 203 12.59 -11.06 4.41
C GLU A 203 12.46 -9.53 4.56
N ALA A 204 13.54 -8.87 4.96
CA ALA A 204 13.59 -7.41 4.99
C ALA A 204 14.92 -6.88 4.49
N LEU A 205 14.88 -5.73 3.82
CA LEU A 205 16.04 -4.88 3.56
C LEU A 205 15.81 -3.52 4.22
N ILE A 206 16.71 -3.17 5.13
CA ILE A 206 16.66 -1.87 5.82
C ILE A 206 17.82 -1.05 5.29
N THR A 207 17.51 0.12 4.73
CA THR A 207 18.50 1.01 4.14
C THR A 207 18.88 2.11 5.16
N PRO A 208 20.15 2.18 5.62
CA PRO A 208 20.52 3.05 6.74
C PRO A 208 20.36 4.55 6.47
N ILE A 209 20.47 4.95 5.21
CA ILE A 209 20.51 6.37 4.82
C ILE A 209 19.24 6.88 4.13
N ASN A 210 18.34 5.97 3.68
CA ASN A 210 17.16 6.38 2.96
C ASN A 210 16.14 7.04 3.88
N GLU A 211 15.54 8.09 3.38
CA GLU A 211 14.31 8.70 3.84
C GLU A 211 13.12 8.00 3.17
N HIS A 212 12.07 8.75 2.82
CA HIS A 212 10.88 8.22 2.13
C HIS A 212 11.11 8.08 0.61
N TRP A 213 12.15 7.35 0.23
CA TRP A 213 12.49 7.07 -1.17
C TRP A 213 13.18 5.73 -1.34
N THR A 214 13.11 5.18 -2.54
CA THR A 214 13.67 3.87 -2.91
C THR A 214 14.80 4.05 -3.91
N SER A 215 15.93 3.41 -3.69
CA SER A 215 17.02 3.39 -4.66
C SER A 215 16.74 2.40 -5.79
N GLU A 216 17.28 2.63 -6.98
CA GLU A 216 17.23 1.70 -8.10
C GLU A 216 17.74 0.29 -7.71
N ALA A 217 18.78 0.22 -6.87
CA ALA A 217 19.29 -1.05 -6.38
C ALA A 217 18.27 -1.80 -5.53
N THR A 218 17.48 -1.09 -4.72
CA THR A 218 16.39 -1.68 -3.93
C THR A 218 15.26 -2.15 -4.84
N GLU A 219 14.88 -1.35 -5.83
CA GLU A 219 13.84 -1.74 -6.82
C GLU A 219 14.27 -2.97 -7.63
N TYR A 220 15.52 -3.01 -8.05
CA TYR A 220 16.08 -4.21 -8.70
C TYR A 220 16.06 -5.42 -7.76
N GLY A 221 16.35 -5.21 -6.48
CA GLY A 221 16.23 -6.22 -5.42
C GLY A 221 14.80 -6.78 -5.30
N HIS A 222 13.77 -5.91 -5.38
CA HIS A 222 12.36 -6.33 -5.41
C HIS A 222 12.09 -7.27 -6.58
N LEU A 223 12.53 -6.92 -7.78
CA LEU A 223 12.37 -7.78 -8.95
C LEU A 223 13.05 -9.14 -8.79
N LEU A 224 14.30 -9.14 -8.34
CA LEU A 224 15.04 -10.40 -8.14
C LEU A 224 14.34 -11.29 -7.10
N TRP A 225 13.80 -10.67 -6.05
CA TRP A 225 13.04 -11.39 -5.04
C TRP A 225 11.74 -11.96 -5.63
N ILE A 226 11.00 -11.18 -6.40
CA ILE A 226 9.78 -11.62 -7.10
C ILE A 226 10.10 -12.81 -8.01
N LYS A 227 11.14 -12.72 -8.84
CA LYS A 227 11.53 -13.81 -9.75
C LYS A 227 11.82 -15.13 -9.02
N ARG A 228 12.38 -15.08 -7.81
CA ARG A 228 12.63 -16.27 -6.98
C ARG A 228 11.36 -16.92 -6.44
N HIS A 229 10.25 -16.17 -6.39
CA HIS A 229 8.98 -16.61 -5.82
C HIS A 229 7.90 -16.91 -6.86
N LEU A 230 8.21 -16.79 -8.15
CA LEU A 230 7.34 -17.29 -9.23
C LEU A 230 7.33 -18.84 -9.21
N LYS A 231 6.10 -19.40 -9.39
CA LYS A 231 5.85 -20.84 -9.37
C LYS A 231 5.71 -21.43 -10.78
#